data_988294f18d692407be19e78fc9dac14d
#
_entry.id   988294f18d692407be19e78fc9dac14d
#
_cell.length_a   1.000
_cell.length_b   1.000
_cell.length_c   1.000
_cell.angle_alpha   90.00
_cell.angle_beta   90.00
_cell.angle_gamma   90.00
#
_symmetry.space_group_name_H-M   'P 1'
#
loop_
_entity.id
_entity.type
_entity.pdbx_description
1 polymer ?
#
loop_
_entity_poly.entity_id
_entity_poly.type
_entity_poly.pdbx_seq_one_letter_code
_entity_poly.pdbx_strand_id
1 'polypeptide(L)'
;MTSVREGNAIAKKQLAQRDLLWPGFEDWLWHRKANKGFATIPKTMPLVLQIMDGLSNGKPLSSTYLGLWCATWDNSMVNISKPDEMAYAAGFTGQRATYTWLGRVNILRELNFISVKPGKSGPTSHILILNPHYIVRWHYEKKTPGLVEAYFNALLDRAIEIGANDLIGPLPSTPSTPVLSPPPTVEMTSAVDDAI
;
A
#
# COMPACT_ATOMS: atom_id res chain seq x y z
N MET A 1 21.58 16.77 1.79
CA MET A 1 20.44 17.06 2.70
C MET A 1 20.05 18.52 2.57
N THR A 2 18.92 18.80 1.91
CA THR A 2 18.35 20.15 1.89
C THR A 2 17.99 20.55 3.31
N SER A 3 18.55 21.65 3.80
CA SER A 3 18.28 22.09 5.17
C SER A 3 16.80 22.46 5.33
N VAL A 4 16.25 22.36 6.54
CA VAL A 4 14.86 22.81 6.84
C VAL A 4 14.64 24.26 6.39
N ARG A 5 15.67 25.09 6.43
CA ARG A 5 15.63 26.48 5.95
C ARG A 5 15.46 26.58 4.43
N GLU A 6 16.13 25.73 3.65
CA GLU A 6 15.99 25.69 2.19
C GLU A 6 14.61 25.17 1.78
N GLY A 7 14.10 24.13 2.44
CA GLY A 7 12.74 23.63 2.22
C GLY A 7 11.67 24.71 2.48
N ASN A 8 11.83 25.50 3.53
CA ASN A 8 10.94 26.60 3.84
C ASN A 8 11.03 27.75 2.82
N ALA A 9 12.22 28.04 2.28
CA ALA A 9 12.42 29.05 1.26
C ALA A 9 11.77 28.65 -0.08
N ILE A 10 11.89 27.37 -0.47
CA ILE A 10 11.24 26.81 -1.67
C ILE A 10 9.72 26.88 -1.51
N ALA A 11 9.19 26.42 -0.37
CA ALA A 11 7.75 26.45 -0.10
C ALA A 11 7.19 27.88 -0.17
N LYS A 12 7.91 28.86 0.38
CA LYS A 12 7.52 30.27 0.33
C LYS A 12 7.48 30.81 -1.11
N LYS A 13 8.48 30.47 -1.94
CA LYS A 13 8.49 30.86 -3.35
C LYS A 13 7.32 30.23 -4.13
N GLN A 14 7.05 28.94 -3.92
CA GLN A 14 5.93 28.25 -4.55
C GLN A 14 4.59 28.85 -4.15
N LEU A 15 4.43 29.22 -2.87
CA LEU A 15 3.21 29.89 -2.38
C LEU A 15 3.01 31.24 -3.08
N ALA A 16 4.05 32.09 -3.14
CA ALA A 16 3.97 33.39 -3.81
C ALA A 16 3.66 33.23 -5.31
N GLN A 17 4.26 32.25 -5.98
CA GLN A 17 3.96 31.94 -7.38
C GLN A 17 2.51 31.49 -7.57
N ARG A 18 2.00 30.63 -6.69
CA ARG A 18 0.60 30.18 -6.70
C ARG A 18 -0.34 31.38 -6.60
N ASP A 19 -0.12 32.25 -5.61
CA ASP A 19 -0.99 33.39 -5.36
C ASP A 19 -1.00 34.40 -6.51
N LEU A 20 0.14 34.52 -7.22
CA LEU A 20 0.25 35.32 -8.44
C LEU A 20 -0.54 34.69 -9.61
N LEU A 21 -0.46 33.37 -9.78
CA LEU A 21 -1.09 32.67 -10.91
C LEU A 21 -2.59 32.46 -10.70
N TRP A 22 -3.05 32.30 -9.45
CA TRP A 22 -4.44 32.03 -9.09
C TRP A 22 -4.91 32.94 -7.94
N PRO A 23 -5.06 34.25 -8.19
CA PRO A 23 -5.54 35.18 -7.17
C PRO A 23 -7.00 34.85 -6.76
N GLY A 24 -7.29 34.90 -5.46
CA GLY A 24 -8.63 34.70 -4.93
C GLY A 24 -9.11 33.25 -4.80
N PHE A 25 -8.22 32.26 -5.02
CA PHE A 25 -8.58 30.84 -4.90
C PHE A 25 -8.32 30.25 -3.52
N GLU A 26 -7.81 31.00 -2.54
CA GLU A 26 -7.37 30.48 -1.23
C GLU A 26 -8.48 29.69 -0.51
N ASP A 27 -9.71 30.17 -0.50
CA ASP A 27 -10.84 29.52 0.17
C ASP A 27 -11.30 28.21 -0.50
N TRP A 28 -10.89 27.96 -1.75
CA TRP A 28 -11.18 26.73 -2.48
C TRP A 28 -10.13 25.65 -2.29
N LEU A 29 -9.02 25.98 -1.65
CA LEU A 29 -7.92 25.04 -1.49
C LEU A 29 -8.11 24.16 -0.27
N TRP A 30 -7.71 22.91 -0.40
CA TRP A 30 -7.65 22.01 0.73
C TRP A 30 -6.39 22.27 1.56
N HIS A 31 -6.56 22.60 2.82
CA HIS A 31 -5.46 22.87 3.75
C HIS A 31 -5.43 21.86 4.88
N ARG A 32 -4.32 21.13 4.99
CA ARG A 32 -4.08 20.14 6.04
C ARG A 32 -4.31 20.70 7.46
N LYS A 33 -3.99 21.97 7.70
CA LYS A 33 -4.13 22.59 9.02
C LYS A 33 -5.59 22.93 9.37
N ALA A 34 -6.40 23.19 8.35
CA ALA A 34 -7.81 23.56 8.51
C ALA A 34 -8.75 22.35 8.46
N ASN A 35 -8.34 21.28 7.77
CA ASN A 35 -9.18 20.13 7.50
C ASN A 35 -8.70 18.90 8.30
N LYS A 36 -9.66 18.14 8.84
CA LYS A 36 -9.41 16.86 9.52
C LYS A 36 -9.68 15.69 8.58
N GLY A 37 -9.37 14.47 9.02
CA GLY A 37 -9.69 13.26 8.27
C GLY A 37 -8.78 13.04 7.06
N PHE A 38 -7.49 13.26 7.20
CA PHE A 38 -6.47 12.98 6.19
C PHE A 38 -5.50 11.90 6.66
N ALA A 39 -4.92 11.18 5.73
CA ALA A 39 -3.79 10.27 5.95
C ALA A 39 -2.51 10.85 5.35
N THR A 40 -1.37 10.58 5.98
CA THR A 40 -0.07 10.94 5.41
C THR A 40 0.35 9.86 4.42
N ILE A 41 0.63 10.26 3.18
CA ILE A 41 1.03 9.36 2.09
C ILE A 41 2.47 9.67 1.69
N PRO A 42 3.37 8.68 1.56
CA PRO A 42 4.72 8.88 1.04
C PRO A 42 4.69 9.49 -0.37
N LYS A 43 5.58 10.41 -0.65
CA LYS A 43 5.69 11.04 -1.99
C LYS A 43 6.07 10.03 -3.09
N THR A 44 6.53 8.86 -2.72
CA THR A 44 6.87 7.72 -3.59
C THR A 44 5.67 6.80 -3.86
N MET A 45 4.55 6.99 -3.17
CA MET A 45 3.39 6.10 -3.26
C MET A 45 2.94 5.81 -4.71
N PRO A 46 2.87 6.77 -5.64
CA PRO A 46 2.46 6.46 -7.01
C PRO A 46 3.35 5.41 -7.69
N LEU A 47 4.67 5.46 -7.47
CA LEU A 47 5.62 4.49 -8.02
C LEU A 47 5.52 3.13 -7.32
N VAL A 48 5.32 3.13 -6.01
CA VAL A 48 5.05 1.91 -5.23
C VAL A 48 3.82 1.18 -5.75
N LEU A 49 2.72 1.91 -5.97
CA LEU A 49 1.47 1.34 -6.49
C LEU A 49 1.65 0.76 -7.91
N GLN A 50 2.40 1.43 -8.76
CA GLN A 50 2.71 0.95 -10.11
C GLN A 50 3.50 -0.36 -10.08
N ILE A 51 4.51 -0.46 -9.22
CA ILE A 51 5.29 -1.69 -9.03
C ILE A 51 4.39 -2.81 -8.49
N MET A 52 3.55 -2.50 -7.51
CA MET A 52 2.61 -3.44 -6.89
C MET A 52 1.63 -4.02 -7.91
N ASP A 53 1.09 -3.18 -8.80
CA ASP A 53 0.22 -3.63 -9.89
C ASP A 53 0.96 -4.51 -10.90
N GLY A 54 2.22 -4.21 -11.20
CA GLY A 54 3.07 -5.07 -12.03
C GLY A 54 3.28 -6.47 -11.43
N LEU A 55 3.55 -6.55 -10.11
CA LEU A 55 3.72 -7.80 -9.37
C LEU A 55 2.43 -8.64 -9.30
N SER A 56 1.26 -8.05 -9.50
CA SER A 56 -0.05 -8.66 -9.28
C SER A 56 -0.55 -9.57 -10.39
N ASN A 57 0.22 -9.72 -11.47
CA ASN A 57 -0.14 -10.54 -12.63
C ASN A 57 -1.54 -10.21 -13.19
N GLY A 58 -1.78 -8.94 -13.51
CA GLY A 58 -3.02 -8.46 -14.14
C GLY A 58 -4.21 -8.28 -13.17
N LYS A 59 -3.97 -8.33 -11.88
CA LYS A 59 -4.99 -8.08 -10.84
C LYS A 59 -4.65 -6.83 -10.04
N PRO A 60 -4.91 -5.60 -10.53
CA PRO A 60 -4.48 -4.35 -9.92
C PRO A 60 -4.78 -4.30 -8.41
N LEU A 61 -3.80 -3.88 -7.63
CA LEU A 61 -3.84 -3.83 -6.17
C LEU A 61 -3.90 -2.39 -5.63
N SER A 62 -3.55 -1.42 -6.48
CA SER A 62 -3.39 0.00 -6.13
C SER A 62 -4.57 0.55 -5.32
N SER A 63 -5.81 0.36 -5.81
CA SER A 63 -6.99 0.91 -5.14
C SER A 63 -7.25 0.22 -3.80
N THR A 64 -7.04 -1.10 -3.71
CA THR A 64 -7.17 -1.85 -2.45
C THR A 64 -6.13 -1.40 -1.43
N TYR A 65 -4.86 -1.29 -1.84
CA TYR A 65 -3.78 -0.88 -0.96
C TYR A 65 -3.94 0.57 -0.49
N LEU A 66 -4.31 1.48 -1.40
CA LEU A 66 -4.55 2.89 -1.05
C LEU A 66 -5.76 3.02 -0.11
N GLY A 67 -6.82 2.25 -0.31
CA GLY A 67 -7.96 2.22 0.60
C GLY A 67 -7.58 1.76 2.01
N LEU A 68 -6.76 0.72 2.12
CA LEU A 68 -6.20 0.27 3.41
C LEU A 68 -5.30 1.35 4.03
N TRP A 69 -4.45 1.99 3.23
CA TRP A 69 -3.57 3.06 3.70
C TRP A 69 -4.35 4.24 4.26
N CYS A 70 -5.44 4.64 3.60
CA CYS A 70 -6.30 5.72 4.06
C CYS A 70 -7.12 5.36 5.32
N ALA A 71 -7.31 4.07 5.59
CA ALA A 71 -8.02 3.57 6.78
C ALA A 71 -7.10 3.35 7.99
N THR A 72 -5.78 3.43 7.84
CA THR A 72 -4.84 3.25 8.95
C THR A 72 -4.61 4.56 9.72
N TRP A 73 -4.23 4.40 10.97
CA TRP A 73 -3.65 5.47 11.80
C TRP A 73 -2.11 5.30 11.85
N ASP A 74 -1.44 6.10 12.65
CA ASP A 74 0.03 6.07 12.81
C ASP A 74 0.60 4.71 13.30
N ASN A 75 -0.26 3.78 13.71
CA ASN A 75 0.10 2.43 14.12
C ASN A 75 0.19 1.41 12.98
N SER A 76 -0.01 1.82 11.74
CA SER A 76 0.02 0.97 10.53
C SER A 76 -0.96 -0.21 10.55
N MET A 77 -1.96 -0.20 11.45
CA MET A 77 -2.94 -1.28 11.58
C MET A 77 -4.33 -0.84 11.16
N VAL A 78 -5.02 -1.70 10.43
CA VAL A 78 -6.41 -1.52 10.02
C VAL A 78 -7.26 -2.64 10.62
N ASN A 79 -8.35 -2.27 11.27
CA ASN A 79 -9.37 -3.21 11.75
C ASN A 79 -10.54 -3.25 10.76
N ILE A 80 -10.74 -4.40 10.14
CA ILE A 80 -11.82 -4.59 9.16
C ILE A 80 -13.05 -5.16 9.89
N SER A 81 -14.02 -4.30 10.14
CA SER A 81 -15.32 -4.69 10.68
C SER A 81 -16.38 -4.88 9.58
N LYS A 82 -16.23 -4.14 8.48
CA LYS A 82 -17.17 -4.12 7.36
C LYS A 82 -16.41 -4.22 6.02
N PRO A 83 -16.13 -5.44 5.55
CA PRO A 83 -15.37 -5.65 4.31
C PRO A 83 -16.07 -5.07 3.06
N ASP A 84 -17.39 -4.99 3.06
CA ASP A 84 -18.20 -4.40 1.99
C ASP A 84 -17.98 -2.88 1.83
N GLU A 85 -17.91 -2.15 2.95
CA GLU A 85 -17.59 -0.72 2.93
C GLU A 85 -16.15 -0.47 2.42
N MET A 86 -15.20 -1.32 2.81
CA MET A 86 -13.82 -1.24 2.32
C MET A 86 -13.72 -1.57 0.84
N ALA A 87 -14.45 -2.57 0.37
CA ALA A 87 -14.53 -2.92 -1.04
C ALA A 87 -15.09 -1.75 -1.86
N TYR A 88 -16.18 -1.16 -1.39
CA TYR A 88 -16.80 0.00 -2.04
C TYR A 88 -15.86 1.21 -2.09
N ALA A 89 -15.21 1.53 -0.98
CA ALA A 89 -14.22 2.63 -0.90
C ALA A 89 -13.02 2.40 -1.83
N ALA A 90 -12.64 1.13 -2.08
CA ALA A 90 -11.60 0.76 -3.03
C ALA A 90 -12.09 0.68 -4.49
N GLY A 91 -13.33 1.07 -4.78
CA GLY A 91 -13.90 1.13 -6.13
C GLY A 91 -14.49 -0.17 -6.66
N PHE A 92 -14.66 -1.19 -5.82
CA PHE A 92 -15.31 -2.43 -6.22
C PHE A 92 -16.83 -2.30 -6.07
N THR A 93 -17.58 -2.68 -7.12
CA THR A 93 -19.04 -2.60 -7.17
C THR A 93 -19.67 -3.91 -7.62
N GLY A 94 -20.98 -4.06 -7.42
CA GLY A 94 -21.74 -5.23 -7.81
C GLY A 94 -21.71 -6.38 -6.80
N GLN A 95 -22.40 -7.46 -7.11
CA GLN A 95 -22.64 -8.60 -6.18
C GLN A 95 -21.36 -9.29 -5.68
N ARG A 96 -20.27 -9.25 -6.45
CA ARG A 96 -18.99 -9.87 -6.10
C ARG A 96 -17.94 -8.88 -5.60
N ALA A 97 -18.31 -7.63 -5.31
CA ALA A 97 -17.38 -6.58 -4.89
C ALA A 97 -16.49 -7.01 -3.73
N THR A 98 -17.09 -7.43 -2.62
CA THR A 98 -16.39 -7.87 -1.41
C THR A 98 -15.49 -9.09 -1.67
N TYR A 99 -15.99 -10.07 -2.42
CA TYR A 99 -15.20 -11.25 -2.79
C TYR A 99 -13.97 -10.88 -3.62
N THR A 100 -14.14 -10.01 -4.61
CA THR A 100 -13.05 -9.53 -5.47
C THR A 100 -12.02 -8.74 -4.66
N TRP A 101 -12.48 -7.85 -3.78
CA TRP A 101 -11.62 -7.07 -2.89
C TRP A 101 -10.83 -7.98 -1.94
N LEU A 102 -11.46 -8.97 -1.30
CA LEU A 102 -10.77 -9.96 -0.47
C LEU A 102 -9.71 -10.74 -1.24
N GLY A 103 -9.97 -11.04 -2.51
CA GLY A 103 -8.98 -11.61 -3.42
C GLY A 103 -7.76 -10.70 -3.61
N ARG A 104 -7.95 -9.38 -3.71
CA ARG A 104 -6.83 -8.42 -3.75
C ARG A 104 -6.07 -8.33 -2.43
N VAL A 105 -6.78 -8.35 -1.30
CA VAL A 105 -6.18 -8.42 0.05
C VAL A 105 -5.30 -9.66 0.19
N ASN A 106 -5.75 -10.83 -0.30
CA ASN A 106 -4.94 -12.04 -0.29
C ASN A 106 -3.67 -11.91 -1.13
N ILE A 107 -3.74 -11.33 -2.33
CA ILE A 107 -2.55 -11.10 -3.17
C ILE A 107 -1.57 -10.13 -2.48
N LEU A 108 -2.06 -9.05 -1.86
CA LEU A 108 -1.22 -8.13 -1.07
C LEU A 108 -0.50 -8.85 0.07
N ARG A 109 -1.16 -9.81 0.73
CA ARG A 109 -0.57 -10.65 1.76
C ARG A 109 0.50 -11.59 1.18
N GLU A 110 0.20 -12.26 0.07
CA GLU A 110 1.14 -13.16 -0.62
C GLU A 110 2.40 -12.44 -1.10
N LEU A 111 2.25 -11.20 -1.55
CA LEU A 111 3.36 -10.31 -1.92
C LEU A 111 4.01 -9.61 -0.71
N ASN A 112 3.62 -9.93 0.50
CA ASN A 112 4.15 -9.38 1.76
C ASN A 112 3.99 -7.85 1.95
N PHE A 113 3.13 -7.18 1.20
CA PHE A 113 2.84 -5.75 1.46
C PHE A 113 2.03 -5.54 2.74
N ILE A 114 1.29 -6.57 3.14
CA ILE A 114 0.50 -6.58 4.38
C ILE A 114 0.65 -7.93 5.10
N SER A 115 0.42 -7.89 6.42
CA SER A 115 0.21 -9.09 7.23
C SER A 115 -1.25 -9.11 7.70
N VAL A 116 -1.85 -10.29 7.74
CA VAL A 116 -3.28 -10.47 8.06
C VAL A 116 -3.44 -11.41 9.23
N LYS A 117 -4.32 -11.08 10.16
CA LYS A 117 -4.68 -11.91 11.31
C LYS A 117 -6.20 -12.04 11.43
N PRO A 118 -6.70 -13.21 11.85
CA PRO A 118 -8.11 -13.42 12.10
C PRO A 118 -8.59 -12.66 13.35
N GLY A 119 -9.89 -12.42 13.42
CA GLY A 119 -10.56 -11.80 14.55
C GLY A 119 -12.06 -12.05 14.50
N LYS A 120 -12.83 -11.24 15.23
CA LYS A 120 -14.30 -11.41 15.33
C LYS A 120 -15.03 -11.27 13.98
N SER A 121 -14.50 -10.45 13.07
CA SER A 121 -15.12 -10.19 11.76
C SER A 121 -14.66 -11.17 10.68
N GLY A 122 -13.90 -12.22 11.04
CA GLY A 122 -13.46 -13.24 10.10
C GLY A 122 -11.92 -13.30 9.92
N PRO A 123 -11.45 -14.02 8.91
CA PRO A 123 -10.02 -14.30 8.72
C PRO A 123 -9.17 -13.06 8.37
N THR A 124 -9.80 -11.99 7.90
CA THR A 124 -9.14 -10.73 7.50
C THR A 124 -9.47 -9.56 8.43
N SER A 125 -9.78 -9.84 9.70
CA SER A 125 -10.20 -8.81 10.66
C SER A 125 -9.12 -7.77 10.98
N HIS A 126 -7.85 -8.19 11.01
CA HIS A 126 -6.74 -7.31 11.36
C HIS A 126 -5.70 -7.34 10.23
N ILE A 127 -5.38 -6.16 9.72
CA ILE A 127 -4.38 -5.98 8.66
C ILE A 127 -3.30 -5.05 9.18
N LEU A 128 -2.04 -5.48 9.10
CA LEU A 128 -0.87 -4.67 9.35
C LEU A 128 -0.24 -4.29 8.00
N ILE A 129 -0.04 -3.01 7.76
CA ILE A 129 0.63 -2.50 6.57
C ILE A 129 2.13 -2.48 6.85
N LEU A 130 2.91 -3.17 6.02
CA LEU A 130 4.36 -3.19 6.11
C LEU A 130 4.95 -2.03 5.32
N ASN A 131 6.21 -1.64 5.63
CA ASN A 131 6.88 -0.59 4.89
C ASN A 131 7.04 -1.01 3.42
N PRO A 132 6.37 -0.34 2.47
CA PRO A 132 6.36 -0.76 1.08
C PRO A 132 7.72 -0.64 0.39
N HIS A 133 8.61 0.27 0.84
CA HIS A 133 9.96 0.39 0.31
C HIS A 133 10.80 -0.85 0.61
N TYR A 134 10.72 -1.40 1.82
CA TYR A 134 11.40 -2.64 2.18
C TYR A 134 10.88 -3.82 1.35
N ILE A 135 9.58 -3.91 1.15
CA ILE A 135 8.95 -5.00 0.40
C ILE A 135 9.30 -4.92 -1.09
N VAL A 136 9.21 -3.73 -1.70
CA VAL A 136 9.61 -3.53 -3.10
C VAL A 136 11.08 -3.90 -3.31
N ARG A 137 11.96 -3.44 -2.40
CA ARG A 137 13.38 -3.80 -2.47
C ARG A 137 13.60 -5.30 -2.33
N TRP A 138 12.91 -5.96 -1.42
CA TRP A 138 12.97 -7.41 -1.26
C TRP A 138 12.56 -8.13 -2.56
N HIS A 139 11.46 -7.69 -3.22
CA HIS A 139 11.05 -8.24 -4.51
C HIS A 139 12.08 -8.01 -5.62
N TYR A 140 12.73 -6.84 -5.62
CA TYR A 140 13.80 -6.52 -6.57
C TYR A 140 15.00 -7.44 -6.38
N GLU A 141 15.48 -7.62 -5.15
CA GLU A 141 16.60 -8.51 -4.81
C GLU A 141 16.29 -9.98 -5.15
N LYS A 142 15.04 -10.41 -4.99
CA LYS A 142 14.55 -11.74 -5.35
C LYS A 142 14.25 -11.93 -6.84
N LYS A 143 14.35 -10.88 -7.64
CA LYS A 143 13.98 -10.87 -9.07
C LYS A 143 12.58 -11.43 -9.29
N THR A 144 11.62 -11.02 -8.46
CA THR A 144 10.24 -11.50 -8.53
C THR A 144 9.63 -11.19 -9.90
N PRO A 145 9.03 -12.16 -10.60
CA PRO A 145 8.36 -11.91 -11.87
C PRO A 145 7.28 -10.80 -11.75
N GLY A 146 7.19 -9.96 -12.78
CA GLY A 146 6.27 -8.82 -12.81
C GLY A 146 6.85 -7.51 -12.27
N LEU A 147 8.01 -7.54 -11.58
CA LEU A 147 8.71 -6.32 -11.21
C LEU A 147 9.51 -5.81 -12.43
N VAL A 148 9.12 -4.64 -12.92
CA VAL A 148 9.81 -3.96 -14.03
C VAL A 148 10.96 -3.13 -13.48
N GLU A 149 12.19 -3.40 -13.91
CA GLU A 149 13.40 -2.74 -13.41
C GLU A 149 13.35 -1.22 -13.56
N ALA A 150 12.80 -0.72 -14.67
CA ALA A 150 12.66 0.72 -14.89
C ALA A 150 11.79 1.40 -13.82
N TYR A 151 10.75 0.73 -13.32
CA TYR A 151 9.92 1.28 -12.24
C TYR A 151 10.65 1.29 -10.90
N PHE A 152 11.46 0.27 -10.64
CA PHE A 152 12.30 0.24 -9.44
C PHE A 152 13.35 1.37 -9.47
N ASN A 153 14.01 1.57 -10.61
CA ASN A 153 15.00 2.64 -10.77
C ASN A 153 14.35 4.03 -10.59
N ALA A 154 13.17 4.26 -11.17
CA ALA A 154 12.42 5.50 -10.97
C ALA A 154 12.03 5.72 -9.50
N LEU A 155 11.66 4.65 -8.78
CA LEU A 155 11.40 4.71 -7.34
C LEU A 155 12.66 5.06 -6.54
N LEU A 156 13.80 4.47 -6.90
CA LEU A 156 15.09 4.71 -6.25
C LEU A 156 15.53 6.17 -6.46
N ASP A 157 15.48 6.68 -7.70
CA ASP A 157 15.81 8.06 -8.01
C ASP A 157 14.93 9.03 -7.22
N ARG A 158 13.63 8.78 -7.20
CA ARG A 158 12.69 9.60 -6.42
C ARG A 158 12.96 9.55 -4.93
N ALA A 159 13.28 8.38 -4.37
CA ALA A 159 13.62 8.23 -2.97
C ALA A 159 14.88 9.04 -2.60
N ILE A 160 15.91 9.00 -3.44
CA ILE A 160 17.14 9.79 -3.27
C ILE A 160 16.82 11.30 -3.30
N GLU A 161 16.05 11.75 -4.29
CA GLU A 161 15.67 13.17 -4.47
C GLU A 161 14.97 13.73 -3.23
N ILE A 162 14.08 12.96 -2.61
CA ILE A 162 13.30 13.40 -1.45
C ILE A 162 13.93 13.05 -0.10
N GLY A 163 15.07 12.34 -0.10
CA GLY A 163 15.77 11.91 1.11
C GLY A 163 15.08 10.77 1.88
N ALA A 164 14.34 9.90 1.18
CA ALA A 164 13.75 8.70 1.77
C ALA A 164 14.82 7.61 1.89
N ASN A 165 15.37 7.42 3.10
CA ASN A 165 16.51 6.54 3.33
C ASN A 165 16.15 5.06 3.54
N ASP A 166 14.89 4.74 3.74
CA ASP A 166 14.39 3.39 4.01
C ASP A 166 14.46 2.46 2.79
N LEU A 167 14.49 3.00 1.57
CA LEU A 167 14.72 2.20 0.37
C LEU A 167 16.20 1.76 0.21
N ILE A 168 17.16 2.54 0.74
CA ILE A 168 18.61 2.36 0.54
C ILE A 168 19.26 1.70 1.77
N GLY A 169 18.72 1.96 2.96
CA GLY A 169 19.24 1.46 4.23
C GLY A 169 19.20 -0.06 4.37
N PRO A 170 19.76 -0.64 5.43
CA PRO A 170 19.68 -2.08 5.68
C PRO A 170 18.22 -2.51 5.85
N LEU A 171 17.86 -3.67 5.30
CA LEU A 171 16.55 -4.26 5.59
C LEU A 171 16.48 -4.61 7.08
N PRO A 172 15.31 -4.44 7.71
CA PRO A 172 15.13 -4.86 9.10
C PRO A 172 15.32 -6.38 9.21
N SER A 173 15.83 -6.83 10.35
CA SER A 173 15.88 -8.25 10.65
C SER A 173 14.48 -8.85 10.62
N THR A 174 14.33 -10.04 10.04
CA THR A 174 13.05 -10.74 9.98
C THR A 174 12.47 -10.87 11.40
N PRO A 175 11.21 -10.50 11.64
CA PRO A 175 10.57 -10.74 12.93
C PRO A 175 10.68 -12.22 13.32
N SER A 176 10.99 -12.51 14.58
CA SER A 176 11.16 -13.87 15.11
C SER A 176 9.90 -14.76 14.97
N THR A 177 8.76 -14.18 14.64
CA THR A 177 7.53 -14.91 14.33
C THR A 177 7.37 -14.99 12.81
N PRO A 178 7.28 -16.17 12.21
CA PRO A 178 7.15 -16.28 10.75
C PRO A 178 5.88 -15.57 10.28
N VAL A 179 6.05 -14.50 9.52
CA VAL A 179 4.97 -13.80 8.80
C VAL A 179 4.45 -14.68 7.65
N LEU A 180 5.22 -15.70 7.30
CA LEU A 180 4.96 -16.65 6.23
C LEU A 180 4.47 -17.97 6.83
N SER A 181 3.16 -18.09 7.10
CA SER A 181 2.53 -19.41 7.09
C SER A 181 2.25 -19.78 5.64
N PRO A 182 2.72 -20.95 5.15
CA PRO A 182 2.31 -21.43 3.84
C PRO A 182 0.78 -21.57 3.81
N PRO A 183 0.15 -21.40 2.64
CA PRO A 183 -1.27 -21.62 2.51
C PRO A 183 -1.60 -23.05 2.94
N PRO A 184 -2.76 -23.30 3.60
CA PRO A 184 -3.19 -24.64 3.91
C PRO A 184 -3.29 -25.43 2.60
N THR A 185 -2.52 -26.51 2.50
CA THR A 185 -2.66 -27.50 1.43
C THR A 185 -4.07 -28.08 1.57
N VAL A 186 -4.93 -27.76 0.62
CA VAL A 186 -6.22 -28.45 0.51
C VAL A 186 -5.91 -29.85 -0.01
N GLU A 187 -5.83 -30.81 0.87
CA GLU A 187 -5.87 -32.23 0.49
C GLU A 187 -7.24 -32.50 -0.16
N MET A 188 -7.24 -32.65 -1.45
CA MET A 188 -8.36 -33.24 -2.16
C MET A 188 -8.44 -34.71 -1.75
N THR A 189 -9.26 -35.01 -0.75
CA THR A 189 -9.69 -36.37 -0.49
C THR A 189 -10.50 -36.83 -1.70
N SER A 190 -9.91 -37.66 -2.53
CA SER A 190 -10.62 -38.43 -3.55
C SER A 190 -11.50 -39.44 -2.82
N ALA A 191 -12.79 -39.16 -2.72
CA ALA A 191 -13.76 -40.18 -2.42
C ALA A 191 -13.82 -41.13 -3.64
N VAL A 192 -13.26 -42.31 -3.50
CA VAL A 192 -13.49 -43.40 -4.40
C VAL A 192 -14.83 -44.00 -4.02
N ASP A 193 -15.83 -43.83 -4.88
CA ASP A 193 -17.06 -44.56 -4.86
C ASP A 193 -16.75 -46.03 -5.20
N ASP A 194 -16.84 -46.90 -4.20
CA ASP A 194 -17.03 -48.32 -4.42
C ASP A 194 -18.53 -48.63 -4.36
N ALA A 195 -19.13 -48.74 -5.53
CA ALA A 195 -20.46 -49.35 -5.69
C ALA A 195 -20.29 -50.81 -6.05
N ILE A 196 -20.81 -51.71 -5.20
CA ILE A 196 -21.32 -53.05 -5.54
C ILE A 196 -22.81 -53.11 -5.13
#